data_5a43c6b59c74d30bb5686d49e9d807bb
#
_entry.id   5a43c6b59c74d30bb5686d49e9d807bb
#
_cell.length_a   1.000
_cell.length_b   1.000
_cell.length_c   1.000
_cell.angle_alpha   90.00
_cell.angle_beta   90.00
_cell.angle_gamma   90.00
#
_symmetry.space_group_name_H-M   'P 1'
#
loop_
_entity.id
_entity.type
_entity.pdbx_description
1 polymer ?
#
loop_
_entity_poly.entity_id
_entity_poly.type
_entity_poly.pdbx_seq_one_letter_code
_entity_poly.pdbx_strand_id
1 'polypeptide(L)'
;MPPNRQPYTLEQLRAAYDDAYTVGEAGEEAVQPDFRAEVPDIPDLQRAAIAFTSGSTGAPTPNLKYWQTLRDGALSNAQMLLNEDSEQLNAVATVPPQHMWGMETSIMLPLFAKVAISNLTPFYPQDISDALQSVPEPRMLISSPIHLDAFLTSGVTTGRIDKIITATAPLSKQLALDLEAHFDTLVQDIFGCSESGILATRRTAIDEEWTYSTTFELTMGQGGVKISAAHLSEDVMLPDIVELTGPNSFRWMGRQQDVVNIAGKRGSLAELNFRLQEIPGVVDGVIFAPTGEQHRGYRLAALVVAPDLDVSDILDALKHKVEPVFLPRPILRVPNLPRQGTGKLAIKAVQEMFAKLRDAT
;
A
#
# COMPACT_ATOMS: atom_id res chain seq x y z
N MET A 1 31.94 -21.72 -9.11
CA MET A 1 30.66 -22.04 -8.42
C MET A 1 31.01 -22.35 -6.98
N PRO A 2 30.48 -21.64 -5.98
CA PRO A 2 30.66 -22.04 -4.59
C PRO A 2 29.89 -23.35 -4.34
N PRO A 3 30.34 -24.20 -3.41
CA PRO A 3 29.75 -25.51 -3.16
C PRO A 3 28.31 -25.38 -2.69
N ASN A 4 27.46 -26.31 -3.13
CA ASN A 4 26.07 -26.51 -2.77
C ASN A 4 25.79 -26.22 -1.28
N ARG A 5 25.36 -25.01 -0.95
CA ARG A 5 24.69 -24.77 0.32
C ARG A 5 23.19 -24.97 0.07
N GLN A 6 22.63 -25.97 0.73
CA GLN A 6 21.18 -26.17 0.73
C GLN A 6 20.51 -24.93 1.35
N PRO A 7 19.40 -24.42 0.78
CA PRO A 7 18.67 -23.33 1.37
C PRO A 7 18.24 -23.68 2.80
N TYR A 8 18.31 -22.71 3.70
CA TYR A 8 17.73 -22.86 5.04
C TYR A 8 16.25 -23.25 4.92
N THR A 9 15.84 -24.23 5.69
CA THR A 9 14.42 -24.59 5.74
C THR A 9 13.65 -23.56 6.59
N LEU A 10 12.34 -23.46 6.37
CA LEU A 10 11.47 -22.62 7.19
C LEU A 10 11.56 -22.97 8.68
N GLU A 11 11.80 -24.25 8.99
CA GLU A 11 12.00 -24.76 10.35
C GLU A 11 13.32 -24.27 10.96
N GLN A 12 14.41 -24.22 10.18
CA GLN A 12 15.69 -23.66 10.62
C GLN A 12 15.61 -22.13 10.84
N LEU A 13 14.85 -21.43 9.99
CA LEU A 13 14.59 -20.01 10.19
C LEU A 13 13.69 -19.78 11.42
N ARG A 14 12.68 -20.59 11.63
CA ARG A 14 11.84 -20.55 12.83
C ARG A 14 12.65 -20.83 14.09
N ALA A 15 13.46 -21.88 14.12
CA ALA A 15 14.29 -22.21 15.28
C ALA A 15 15.30 -21.10 15.62
N ALA A 16 15.76 -20.33 14.63
CA ALA A 16 16.66 -19.20 14.85
C ALA A 16 15.93 -17.93 15.37
N TYR A 17 14.60 -17.88 15.23
CA TYR A 17 13.79 -16.67 15.47
C TYR A 17 12.59 -16.90 16.40
N ASP A 18 12.31 -18.13 16.82
CA ASP A 18 11.13 -18.47 17.63
C ASP A 18 11.05 -17.69 18.95
N ASP A 19 12.17 -17.36 19.54
CA ASP A 19 12.23 -16.59 20.80
C ASP A 19 11.97 -15.08 20.61
N ALA A 20 11.98 -14.59 19.37
CA ALA A 20 11.81 -13.16 19.06
C ALA A 20 10.36 -12.76 18.70
N TYR A 21 9.43 -13.71 18.50
CA TYR A 21 8.14 -13.45 17.85
C TYR A 21 6.90 -13.83 18.62
N THR A 22 6.99 -14.42 19.79
CA THR A 22 5.82 -14.71 20.61
C THR A 22 5.56 -13.59 21.60
N VAL A 23 4.61 -12.74 21.27
CA VAL A 23 3.83 -12.07 22.32
C VAL A 23 2.99 -13.19 22.93
N GLY A 24 3.25 -13.58 24.18
CA GLY A 24 2.59 -14.67 24.85
C GLY A 24 1.07 -14.53 24.83
N GLU A 25 0.36 -15.63 25.01
CA GLU A 25 -1.09 -15.61 25.23
C GLU A 25 -1.43 -14.69 26.41
N ALA A 26 -2.57 -13.99 26.33
CA ALA A 26 -3.00 -13.02 27.33
C ALA A 26 -2.95 -13.63 28.74
N GLY A 27 -1.98 -13.22 29.57
CA GLY A 27 -1.78 -13.69 30.92
C GLY A 27 -0.36 -14.14 31.28
N GLU A 28 0.52 -14.32 30.33
CA GLU A 28 1.96 -14.52 30.59
C GLU A 28 2.69 -13.18 30.56
N GLU A 29 3.60 -12.95 31.52
CA GLU A 29 4.47 -11.77 31.48
C GLU A 29 5.16 -11.72 30.11
N ALA A 30 4.95 -10.61 29.41
CA ALA A 30 5.57 -10.39 28.11
C ALA A 30 7.08 -10.50 28.28
N VAL A 31 7.66 -11.61 27.84
CA VAL A 31 9.10 -11.75 27.73
C VAL A 31 9.55 -10.69 26.75
N GLN A 32 10.24 -9.66 27.23
CA GLN A 32 10.85 -8.68 26.33
C GLN A 32 11.86 -9.43 25.48
N PRO A 33 11.70 -9.46 24.16
CA PRO A 33 12.66 -10.15 23.29
C PRO A 33 14.04 -9.51 23.48
N ASP A 34 15.03 -10.32 23.75
CA ASP A 34 16.42 -9.85 23.74
C ASP A 34 16.81 -9.58 22.29
N PHE A 35 16.74 -8.31 21.87
CA PHE A 35 17.16 -7.85 20.53
C PHE A 35 18.63 -8.12 20.20
N ARG A 36 19.36 -8.77 21.07
CA ARG A 36 20.76 -9.19 20.85
C ARG A 36 20.86 -10.61 20.29
N ALA A 37 19.74 -11.26 19.95
CA ALA A 37 19.81 -12.50 19.18
C ALA A 37 20.55 -12.20 17.87
N GLU A 38 21.74 -12.78 17.71
CA GLU A 38 22.54 -12.61 16.50
C GLU A 38 21.74 -13.16 15.31
N VAL A 39 21.45 -12.29 14.34
CA VAL A 39 20.89 -12.74 13.06
C VAL A 39 21.90 -13.72 12.45
N PRO A 40 21.49 -14.96 12.11
CA PRO A 40 22.43 -15.94 11.55
C PRO A 40 23.11 -15.38 10.30
N ASP A 41 24.37 -15.76 10.09
CA ASP A 41 25.13 -15.41 8.89
C ASP A 41 24.51 -16.13 7.66
N ILE A 42 23.53 -15.49 7.06
CA ILE A 42 22.85 -15.96 5.85
C ILE A 42 23.54 -15.37 4.63
N PRO A 43 23.98 -16.18 3.67
CA PRO A 43 24.64 -15.67 2.47
C PRO A 43 23.76 -14.68 1.70
N ASP A 44 24.32 -13.58 1.23
CA ASP A 44 23.62 -12.50 0.53
C ASP A 44 22.80 -12.99 -0.65
N LEU A 45 23.30 -13.93 -1.43
CA LEU A 45 22.63 -14.52 -2.58
C LEU A 45 21.73 -15.72 -2.24
N GLN A 46 21.47 -15.96 -0.95
CA GLN A 46 20.47 -16.95 -0.55
C GLN A 46 19.08 -16.51 -1.02
N ARG A 47 18.39 -17.39 -1.75
CA ARG A 47 16.98 -17.19 -2.09
C ARG A 47 16.14 -17.27 -0.81
N ALA A 48 15.55 -16.17 -0.42
CA ALA A 48 14.83 -16.07 0.85
C ALA A 48 13.30 -16.14 0.65
N ALA A 49 12.78 -15.55 -0.43
CA ALA A 49 11.35 -15.55 -0.69
C ALA A 49 11.03 -15.43 -2.20
N ILE A 50 9.80 -15.75 -2.55
CA ILE A 50 9.21 -15.47 -3.86
C ILE A 50 7.93 -14.67 -3.61
N ALA A 51 7.93 -13.40 -3.97
CA ALA A 51 6.74 -12.56 -3.95
C ALA A 51 6.00 -12.69 -5.28
N PHE A 52 4.69 -12.92 -5.23
CA PHE A 52 3.87 -13.00 -6.44
C PHE A 52 3.11 -11.68 -6.64
N THR A 53 3.27 -11.09 -7.83
CA THR A 53 2.49 -9.92 -8.23
C THR A 53 1.28 -10.35 -9.03
N SER A 54 0.11 -9.78 -8.76
CA SER A 54 -1.06 -9.94 -9.62
C SER A 54 -0.81 -9.15 -10.91
N GLY A 55 -0.21 -9.79 -11.92
CA GLY A 55 0.01 -9.18 -13.22
C GLY A 55 -1.30 -8.70 -13.86
N SER A 56 -1.24 -7.63 -14.64
CA SER A 56 -2.37 -7.10 -15.45
C SER A 56 -2.92 -8.15 -16.43
N THR A 57 -2.17 -9.20 -16.71
CA THR A 57 -2.50 -10.30 -17.62
C THR A 57 -3.23 -11.46 -16.94
N GLY A 58 -3.44 -11.40 -15.62
CA GLY A 58 -4.21 -12.39 -14.84
C GLY A 58 -3.41 -13.56 -14.26
N ALA A 59 -2.21 -13.86 -14.74
CA ALA A 59 -1.32 -14.85 -14.14
C ALA A 59 -0.35 -14.17 -13.14
N PRO A 60 -0.19 -14.70 -11.91
CA PRO A 60 0.77 -14.15 -10.97
C PRO A 60 2.21 -14.24 -11.50
N THR A 61 2.94 -13.15 -11.49
CA THR A 61 4.36 -13.14 -11.87
C THR A 61 5.22 -13.33 -10.62
N PRO A 62 6.11 -14.35 -10.61
CA PRO A 62 7.01 -14.58 -9.50
C PRO A 62 8.13 -13.52 -9.48
N ASN A 63 8.37 -12.94 -8.32
CA ASN A 63 9.46 -11.99 -8.05
C ASN A 63 10.37 -12.59 -6.99
N LEU A 64 11.55 -13.01 -7.39
CA LEU A 64 12.50 -13.69 -6.53
C LEU A 64 13.22 -12.68 -5.62
N LYS A 65 13.27 -12.95 -4.32
CA LYS A 65 13.97 -12.14 -3.33
C LYS A 65 15.14 -12.90 -2.73
N TYR A 66 16.29 -12.23 -2.74
CA TYR A 66 17.50 -12.69 -2.08
C TYR A 66 17.59 -12.13 -0.67
N TRP A 67 18.35 -12.81 0.18
CA TRP A 67 18.51 -12.37 1.57
C TRP A 67 19.04 -10.94 1.67
N GLN A 68 20.08 -10.60 0.89
CA GLN A 68 20.60 -9.24 0.85
C GLN A 68 19.52 -8.21 0.55
N THR A 69 18.68 -8.47 -0.48
CA THR A 69 17.59 -7.54 -0.85
C THR A 69 16.64 -7.29 0.31
N LEU A 70 16.27 -8.36 1.03
CA LEU A 70 15.33 -8.24 2.16
C LEU A 70 15.98 -7.60 3.38
N ARG A 71 17.23 -7.99 3.72
CA ARG A 71 17.98 -7.45 4.87
C ARG A 71 18.23 -5.96 4.70
N ASP A 72 18.86 -5.57 3.59
CA ASP A 72 19.27 -4.19 3.38
C ASP A 72 18.03 -3.29 3.11
N GLY A 73 16.99 -3.86 2.47
CA GLY A 73 15.66 -3.23 2.39
C GLY A 73 15.06 -2.97 3.77
N ALA A 74 15.12 -3.94 4.69
CA ALA A 74 14.62 -3.77 6.05
C ALA A 74 15.38 -2.69 6.84
N LEU A 75 16.71 -2.61 6.68
CA LEU A 75 17.51 -1.54 7.27
C LEU A 75 17.15 -0.17 6.72
N SER A 76 16.93 -0.08 5.40
CA SER A 76 16.43 1.14 4.77
C SER A 76 15.04 1.53 5.27
N ASN A 77 14.14 0.55 5.40
CA ASN A 77 12.79 0.75 5.92
C ASN A 77 12.81 1.24 7.37
N ALA A 78 13.70 0.69 8.21
CA ALA A 78 13.85 1.14 9.58
C ALA A 78 14.24 2.63 9.65
N GLN A 79 15.17 3.07 8.80
CA GLN A 79 15.57 4.48 8.73
C GLN A 79 14.45 5.41 8.27
N MET A 80 13.60 4.97 7.34
CA MET A 80 12.47 5.79 6.85
C MET A 80 11.28 5.80 7.79
N LEU A 81 11.04 4.68 8.49
CA LEU A 81 9.82 4.48 9.25
C LEU A 81 9.98 4.75 10.74
N LEU A 82 11.19 4.66 11.28
CA LEU A 82 11.45 4.74 12.71
C LEU A 82 12.46 5.85 13.00
N ASN A 83 12.35 6.45 14.18
CA ASN A 83 13.37 7.37 14.65
C ASN A 83 14.49 6.56 15.33
N GLU A 84 15.76 6.96 15.16
CA GLU A 84 16.91 6.24 15.71
C GLU A 84 16.86 6.08 17.25
N ASP A 85 16.32 7.09 17.95
CA ASP A 85 16.16 7.10 19.40
C ASP A 85 14.83 6.53 19.90
N SER A 86 14.01 5.94 19.01
CA SER A 86 12.69 5.41 19.40
C SER A 86 12.83 4.25 20.39
N GLU A 87 11.92 4.23 21.37
CA GLU A 87 11.61 3.03 22.14
C GLU A 87 11.10 1.93 21.20
N GLN A 88 11.07 0.70 21.70
CA GLN A 88 10.50 -0.42 20.95
C GLN A 88 9.03 -0.17 20.66
N LEU A 89 8.64 -0.23 19.39
CA LEU A 89 7.24 -0.17 18.97
C LEU A 89 6.62 -1.58 18.97
N ASN A 90 5.41 -1.68 19.51
CA ASN A 90 4.64 -2.92 19.49
C ASN A 90 3.60 -2.84 18.38
N ALA A 91 3.79 -3.60 17.32
CA ALA A 91 3.04 -3.48 16.10
C ALA A 91 1.92 -4.52 15.98
N VAL A 92 0.77 -4.07 15.48
CA VAL A 92 -0.33 -4.91 15.02
C VAL A 92 -0.49 -4.70 13.52
N ALA A 93 -0.58 -5.79 12.76
CA ALA A 93 -0.71 -5.73 11.30
C ALA A 93 -2.02 -6.37 10.84
N THR A 94 -2.80 -5.64 10.05
CA THR A 94 -3.97 -6.18 9.34
C THR A 94 -3.58 -6.79 7.99
N VAL A 95 -2.33 -6.58 7.56
CA VAL A 95 -1.83 -7.02 6.27
C VAL A 95 -1.16 -8.38 6.40
N PRO A 96 -1.57 -9.37 5.58
CA PRO A 96 -0.98 -10.69 5.64
C PRO A 96 0.52 -10.68 5.29
N PRO A 97 1.36 -11.41 6.04
CA PRO A 97 2.82 -11.42 5.85
C PRO A 97 3.27 -12.07 4.53
N GLN A 98 2.40 -12.78 3.83
CA GLN A 98 2.68 -13.35 2.51
C GLN A 98 2.62 -12.31 1.37
N HIS A 99 2.11 -11.11 1.59
CA HIS A 99 2.27 -9.99 0.67
C HIS A 99 3.63 -9.33 0.88
N MET A 100 4.24 -8.79 -0.20
CA MET A 100 5.55 -8.16 -0.10
C MET A 100 5.60 -7.11 1.01
N TRP A 101 4.64 -6.18 1.05
CA TRP A 101 4.57 -5.17 2.08
C TRP A 101 4.39 -5.75 3.49
N GLY A 102 3.51 -6.75 3.66
CA GLY A 102 3.35 -7.46 4.95
C GLY A 102 4.64 -8.18 5.37
N MET A 103 5.35 -8.81 4.43
CA MET A 103 6.64 -9.43 4.70
C MET A 103 7.68 -8.40 5.16
N GLU A 104 7.77 -7.26 4.48
CA GLU A 104 8.73 -6.20 4.84
C GLU A 104 8.44 -5.61 6.22
N THR A 105 7.17 -5.40 6.57
CA THR A 105 6.79 -4.71 7.81
C THR A 105 6.55 -5.65 9.00
N SER A 106 6.09 -6.90 8.75
CA SER A 106 5.72 -7.83 9.82
C SER A 106 6.74 -8.95 10.03
N ILE A 107 7.70 -9.13 9.10
CA ILE A 107 8.76 -10.13 9.23
C ILE A 107 10.12 -9.45 9.24
N MET A 108 10.43 -8.70 8.19
CA MET A 108 11.77 -8.17 8.00
C MET A 108 12.08 -6.97 8.92
N LEU A 109 11.14 -6.04 9.07
CA LEU A 109 11.35 -4.87 9.93
C LEU A 109 11.62 -5.27 11.40
N PRO A 110 10.86 -6.19 12.02
CA PRO A 110 11.16 -6.69 13.38
C PRO A 110 12.52 -7.36 13.52
N LEU A 111 13.07 -7.97 12.47
CA LEU A 111 14.39 -8.61 12.51
C LEU A 111 15.56 -7.61 12.61
N PHE A 112 15.37 -6.39 12.14
CA PHE A 112 16.44 -5.40 11.99
C PHE A 112 16.18 -4.08 12.70
N ALA A 113 15.05 -3.96 13.41
CA ALA A 113 14.64 -2.74 14.09
C ALA A 113 13.96 -3.06 15.42
N LYS A 114 13.85 -2.05 16.28
CA LYS A 114 13.16 -2.17 17.59
C LYS A 114 11.63 -2.20 17.39
N VAL A 115 11.12 -3.24 16.75
CA VAL A 115 9.70 -3.49 16.52
C VAL A 115 9.37 -4.91 16.98
N ALA A 116 8.41 -5.07 17.87
CA ALA A 116 7.78 -6.34 18.18
C ALA A 116 6.45 -6.44 17.42
N ILE A 117 6.17 -7.56 16.81
CA ILE A 117 4.95 -7.78 16.01
C ILE A 117 3.99 -8.73 16.72
N SER A 118 2.72 -8.36 16.84
CA SER A 118 1.68 -9.27 17.28
C SER A 118 1.49 -10.41 16.28
N ASN A 119 1.30 -11.63 16.78
CA ASN A 119 0.96 -12.77 15.94
C ASN A 119 -0.51 -12.81 15.49
N LEU A 120 -1.31 -11.85 15.97
CA LEU A 120 -2.70 -11.68 15.56
C LEU A 120 -2.75 -10.97 14.20
N THR A 121 -3.66 -11.42 13.34
CA THR A 121 -3.96 -10.77 12.05
C THR A 121 -5.41 -10.30 12.04
N PRO A 122 -5.73 -9.20 12.75
CA PRO A 122 -7.10 -8.72 12.87
C PRO A 122 -7.63 -8.23 11.52
N PHE A 123 -8.92 -8.42 11.29
CA PHE A 123 -9.57 -8.02 10.05
C PHE A 123 -10.69 -7.00 10.29
N TYR A 124 -11.54 -7.23 11.29
CA TYR A 124 -12.64 -6.34 11.61
C TYR A 124 -12.23 -5.26 12.62
N PRO A 125 -12.93 -4.11 12.66
CA PRO A 125 -12.61 -3.01 13.56
C PRO A 125 -12.45 -3.41 15.04
N GLN A 126 -13.33 -4.28 15.54
CA GLN A 126 -13.23 -4.75 16.93
C GLN A 126 -11.98 -5.59 17.14
N ASP A 127 -11.66 -6.48 16.20
CA ASP A 127 -10.45 -7.32 16.31
C ASP A 127 -9.18 -6.47 16.30
N ILE A 128 -9.17 -5.37 15.50
CA ILE A 128 -8.04 -4.41 15.46
C ILE A 128 -7.90 -3.74 16.83
N SER A 129 -8.99 -3.30 17.42
CA SER A 129 -8.98 -2.68 18.75
C SER A 129 -8.47 -3.65 19.81
N ASP A 130 -8.99 -4.88 19.83
CA ASP A 130 -8.62 -5.90 20.80
C ASP A 130 -7.14 -6.29 20.67
N ALA A 131 -6.66 -6.45 19.42
CA ALA A 131 -5.24 -6.72 19.16
C ALA A 131 -4.33 -5.56 19.62
N LEU A 132 -4.71 -4.31 19.35
CA LEU A 132 -3.95 -3.14 19.83
C LEU A 132 -3.93 -3.04 21.36
N GLN A 133 -5.03 -3.37 22.03
CA GLN A 133 -5.10 -3.37 23.49
C GLN A 133 -4.30 -4.52 24.12
N SER A 134 -4.09 -5.60 23.40
CA SER A 134 -3.31 -6.76 23.87
C SER A 134 -1.79 -6.55 23.85
N VAL A 135 -1.30 -5.51 23.17
CA VAL A 135 0.13 -5.19 23.11
C VAL A 135 0.46 -3.96 23.93
N PRO A 136 1.66 -3.86 24.56
CA PRO A 136 2.05 -2.70 25.33
C PRO A 136 2.27 -1.45 24.47
N GLU A 137 2.25 -0.27 25.09
CA GLU A 137 2.69 0.98 24.45
C GLU A 137 4.23 1.07 24.40
N PRO A 138 4.81 1.81 23.44
CA PRO A 138 4.13 2.50 22.33
C PRO A 138 3.67 1.54 21.22
N ARG A 139 2.52 1.86 20.61
CA ARG A 139 1.81 0.99 19.66
C ARG A 139 1.90 1.49 18.23
N MET A 140 2.09 0.56 17.29
CA MET A 140 2.05 0.84 15.86
C MET A 140 0.97 0.00 15.18
N LEU A 141 0.15 0.63 14.32
CA LEU A 141 -0.81 -0.06 13.47
C LEU A 141 -0.30 -0.08 12.01
N ILE A 142 -0.17 -1.27 11.44
CA ILE A 142 0.21 -1.51 10.05
C ILE A 142 -1.05 -1.95 9.30
N SER A 143 -1.58 -1.08 8.43
CA SER A 143 -2.90 -1.33 7.84
C SER A 143 -3.05 -0.72 6.45
N SER A 144 -4.11 -1.09 5.73
CA SER A 144 -4.47 -0.47 4.46
C SER A 144 -5.47 0.68 4.64
N PRO A 145 -5.55 1.65 3.73
CA PRO A 145 -6.51 2.75 3.82
C PRO A 145 -7.96 2.29 4.01
N ILE A 146 -8.35 1.17 3.39
CA ILE A 146 -9.71 0.62 3.49
C ILE A 146 -10.01 0.12 4.91
N HIS A 147 -9.07 -0.60 5.53
CA HIS A 147 -9.24 -1.06 6.91
C HIS A 147 -9.22 0.11 7.90
N LEU A 148 -8.38 1.12 7.63
CA LEU A 148 -8.30 2.33 8.46
C LEU A 148 -9.59 3.15 8.40
N ASP A 149 -10.18 3.31 7.22
CA ASP A 149 -11.48 3.97 7.04
C ASP A 149 -12.60 3.22 7.76
N ALA A 150 -12.66 1.90 7.59
CA ALA A 150 -13.61 1.06 8.31
C ALA A 150 -13.40 1.12 9.83
N PHE A 151 -12.17 1.15 10.31
CA PHE A 151 -11.85 1.26 11.72
C PHE A 151 -12.28 2.62 12.29
N LEU A 152 -11.95 3.70 11.61
CA LEU A 152 -12.33 5.07 11.99
C LEU A 152 -13.86 5.23 12.06
N THR A 153 -14.58 4.76 11.02
CA THR A 153 -16.04 4.95 10.91
C THR A 153 -16.86 3.99 11.76
N SER A 154 -16.25 2.93 12.29
CA SER A 154 -16.95 1.93 13.13
C SER A 154 -17.39 2.47 14.47
N GLY A 155 -16.79 3.54 14.98
CA GLY A 155 -17.00 4.02 16.33
C GLY A 155 -16.40 3.15 17.44
N VAL A 156 -15.62 2.12 17.08
CA VAL A 156 -14.90 1.30 18.06
C VAL A 156 -13.82 2.13 18.72
N THR A 157 -13.77 2.10 20.05
CA THR A 157 -12.74 2.78 20.84
C THR A 157 -11.53 1.88 21.02
N THR A 158 -10.35 2.46 20.93
CA THR A 158 -9.09 1.78 21.23
C THR A 158 -8.23 2.63 22.15
N GLY A 159 -7.19 2.03 22.69
CA GLY A 159 -6.14 2.78 23.38
C GLY A 159 -5.32 3.64 22.41
N ARG A 160 -4.29 4.30 22.95
CA ARG A 160 -3.39 5.13 22.16
C ARG A 160 -2.73 4.33 21.03
N ILE A 161 -2.61 4.94 19.87
CA ILE A 161 -1.82 4.46 18.74
C ILE A 161 -0.75 5.51 18.47
N ASP A 162 0.50 5.16 18.68
CA ASP A 162 1.58 6.15 18.55
C ASP A 162 1.97 6.38 17.09
N LYS A 163 1.75 5.39 16.24
CA LYS A 163 2.04 5.48 14.80
C LYS A 163 1.11 4.60 13.97
N ILE A 164 0.69 5.11 12.84
CA ILE A 164 0.01 4.33 11.78
C ILE A 164 0.88 4.35 10.53
N ILE A 165 1.16 3.18 9.95
CA ILE A 165 1.74 3.06 8.62
C ILE A 165 0.76 2.38 7.68
N THR A 166 0.64 2.90 6.46
CA THR A 166 -0.35 2.42 5.50
C THR A 166 0.20 2.36 4.08
N ALA A 167 -0.31 1.43 3.28
CA ALA A 167 0.03 1.26 1.88
C ALA A 167 -1.08 0.51 1.12
N THR A 168 -0.79 0.07 -0.10
CA THR A 168 -1.58 -0.79 -1.00
C THR A 168 -2.69 -0.11 -1.78
N ALA A 169 -3.20 1.02 -1.33
CA ALA A 169 -4.20 1.84 -2.00
C ALA A 169 -3.90 3.33 -1.74
N PRO A 170 -4.39 4.25 -2.57
CA PRO A 170 -4.23 5.67 -2.30
C PRO A 170 -4.89 6.07 -0.98
N LEU A 171 -4.14 6.79 -0.13
CA LEU A 171 -4.66 7.41 1.08
C LEU A 171 -5.13 8.83 0.73
N SER A 172 -6.40 9.16 0.98
CA SER A 172 -6.88 10.52 0.81
C SER A 172 -6.36 11.43 1.93
N LYS A 173 -6.16 12.71 1.60
CA LYS A 173 -5.73 13.70 2.59
C LYS A 173 -6.74 13.83 3.74
N GLN A 174 -8.03 13.77 3.42
CA GLN A 174 -9.08 13.86 4.43
C GLN A 174 -9.01 12.67 5.40
N LEU A 175 -8.93 11.43 4.89
CA LEU A 175 -8.80 10.26 5.76
C LEU A 175 -7.55 10.32 6.63
N ALA A 176 -6.42 10.79 6.08
CA ALA A 176 -5.19 10.97 6.86
C ALA A 176 -5.39 11.96 8.01
N LEU A 177 -6.01 13.12 7.74
CA LEU A 177 -6.32 14.14 8.74
C LEU A 177 -7.27 13.61 9.82
N ASP A 178 -8.32 12.90 9.42
CA ASP A 178 -9.31 12.36 10.34
C ASP A 178 -8.72 11.27 11.25
N LEU A 179 -7.85 10.39 10.71
CA LEU A 179 -7.12 9.40 11.49
C LEU A 179 -6.16 10.05 12.49
N GLU A 180 -5.37 11.05 12.06
CA GLU A 180 -4.45 11.76 12.94
C GLU A 180 -5.19 12.49 14.06
N ALA A 181 -6.31 13.15 13.73
CA ALA A 181 -7.11 13.86 14.72
C ALA A 181 -7.85 12.93 15.70
N HIS A 182 -8.37 11.79 15.20
CA HIS A 182 -9.16 10.87 16.02
C HIS A 182 -8.29 10.06 17.00
N PHE A 183 -7.13 9.59 16.54
CA PHE A 183 -6.25 8.71 17.34
C PHE A 183 -5.07 9.46 17.99
N ASP A 184 -4.94 10.76 17.77
CA ASP A 184 -3.77 11.57 18.22
C ASP A 184 -2.45 10.88 17.83
N THR A 185 -2.32 10.55 16.56
CA THR A 185 -1.25 9.73 15.99
C THR A 185 -0.59 10.39 14.79
N LEU A 186 0.49 9.80 14.29
CA LEU A 186 1.09 10.16 13.00
C LEU A 186 0.77 9.07 11.97
N VAL A 187 0.20 9.48 10.83
CA VAL A 187 -0.09 8.59 9.71
C VAL A 187 0.97 8.74 8.62
N GLN A 188 1.73 7.68 8.39
CA GLN A 188 2.76 7.62 7.36
C GLN A 188 2.32 6.70 6.22
N ASP A 189 2.19 7.27 5.03
CA ASP A 189 1.85 6.57 3.80
C ASP A 189 3.12 6.01 3.16
N ILE A 190 3.05 4.79 2.62
CA ILE A 190 4.17 4.06 2.04
C ILE A 190 3.95 3.85 0.55
N PHE A 191 4.98 4.16 -0.24
CA PHE A 191 5.03 3.92 -1.67
C PHE A 191 6.11 2.88 -2.00
N GLY A 192 5.75 1.92 -2.85
CA GLY A 192 6.67 0.89 -3.31
C GLY A 192 6.00 -0.08 -4.27
N CYS A 193 6.79 -1.01 -4.77
CA CYS A 193 6.32 -2.11 -5.59
C CYS A 193 6.98 -3.43 -5.15
N SER A 194 6.44 -4.55 -5.60
CA SER A 194 7.00 -5.86 -5.22
C SER A 194 8.43 -6.05 -5.72
N GLU A 195 8.81 -5.37 -6.79
CA GLU A 195 10.12 -5.45 -7.41
C GLU A 195 11.18 -4.72 -6.56
N SER A 196 10.91 -3.49 -6.12
CA SER A 196 11.84 -2.67 -5.33
C SER A 196 11.67 -2.79 -3.82
N GLY A 197 10.51 -3.25 -3.35
CA GLY A 197 10.11 -3.10 -1.95
C GLY A 197 9.65 -1.66 -1.64
N ILE A 198 9.69 -1.29 -0.37
CA ILE A 198 9.36 0.06 0.10
C ILE A 198 10.40 1.05 -0.43
N LEU A 199 9.94 2.00 -1.26
CA LEU A 199 10.78 2.99 -1.91
C LEU A 199 10.75 4.33 -1.19
N ALA A 200 9.55 4.80 -0.83
CA ALA A 200 9.34 6.15 -0.33
C ALA A 200 8.21 6.20 0.71
N THR A 201 8.20 7.29 1.46
CA THR A 201 7.15 7.58 2.43
C THR A 201 6.70 9.04 2.33
N ARG A 202 5.50 9.34 2.83
CA ARG A 202 5.03 10.70 3.05
C ARG A 202 4.06 10.76 4.23
N ARG A 203 3.85 11.94 4.80
CA ARG A 203 2.75 12.23 5.70
C ARG A 203 1.62 12.88 4.91
N THR A 204 0.69 12.08 4.37
CA THR A 204 -0.36 12.52 3.45
C THR A 204 -1.24 13.66 4.00
N ALA A 205 -1.36 13.80 5.32
CA ALA A 205 -2.07 14.90 5.95
C ALA A 205 -1.50 16.28 5.56
N ILE A 206 -0.18 16.37 5.34
CA ILE A 206 0.51 17.65 5.09
C ILE A 206 1.32 17.67 3.78
N ASP A 207 1.86 16.51 3.33
CA ASP A 207 2.78 16.42 2.21
C ASP A 207 2.06 15.96 0.93
N GLU A 208 2.36 16.60 -0.19
CA GLU A 208 1.96 16.12 -1.53
C GLU A 208 3.05 15.26 -2.16
N GLU A 209 4.31 15.49 -1.81
CA GLU A 209 5.47 14.83 -2.36
C GLU A 209 5.87 13.62 -1.51
N TRP A 210 6.46 12.64 -2.20
CA TRP A 210 7.03 11.45 -1.60
C TRP A 210 8.52 11.66 -1.37
N THR A 211 9.00 11.30 -0.20
CA THR A 211 10.44 11.28 0.11
C THR A 211 10.94 9.84 0.02
N TYR A 212 11.87 9.57 -0.90
CA TYR A 212 12.44 8.23 -1.04
C TYR A 212 13.75 8.08 -0.26
N SER A 213 14.05 6.83 0.12
CA SER A 213 15.29 6.52 0.85
C SER A 213 16.52 6.84 0.02
N THR A 214 17.54 7.40 0.66
CA THR A 214 18.83 7.69 0.02
C THR A 214 19.62 6.44 -0.39
N THR A 215 19.14 5.25 -0.05
CA THR A 215 19.71 3.98 -0.54
C THR A 215 19.34 3.71 -2.00
N PHE A 216 18.35 4.42 -2.54
CA PHE A 216 17.93 4.32 -3.93
C PHE A 216 18.44 5.49 -4.76
N GLU A 217 18.74 5.22 -6.00
CA GLU A 217 18.98 6.20 -7.05
C GLU A 217 17.84 6.12 -8.06
N LEU A 218 17.17 7.25 -8.30
CA LEU A 218 16.09 7.38 -9.28
C LEU A 218 16.59 8.19 -10.47
N THR A 219 16.57 7.59 -11.66
CA THR A 219 17.01 8.24 -12.91
C THR A 219 15.92 8.20 -13.97
N MET A 220 15.72 9.34 -14.67
CA MET A 220 14.82 9.40 -15.80
C MET A 220 15.43 8.69 -17.00
N GLY A 221 14.70 7.74 -17.60
CA GLY A 221 15.11 6.98 -18.77
C GLY A 221 14.06 6.94 -19.87
N GLN A 222 14.39 6.28 -20.99
CA GLN A 222 13.40 5.97 -22.02
C GLN A 222 12.41 4.96 -21.45
N GLY A 223 11.16 5.38 -21.20
CA GLY A 223 10.08 4.53 -20.69
C GLY A 223 9.71 4.77 -19.23
N GLY A 224 10.28 5.75 -18.54
CA GLY A 224 9.93 6.12 -17.18
C GLY A 224 11.12 6.26 -16.25
N VAL A 225 10.87 6.13 -14.95
CA VAL A 225 11.91 6.22 -13.93
C VAL A 225 12.49 4.84 -13.65
N LYS A 226 13.81 4.77 -13.72
CA LYS A 226 14.59 3.61 -13.32
C LYS A 226 15.04 3.76 -11.88
N ILE A 227 14.86 2.72 -11.08
CA ILE A 227 15.29 2.59 -9.69
C ILE A 227 16.52 1.70 -9.64
N SER A 228 17.59 2.17 -9.05
CA SER A 228 18.80 1.40 -8.77
C SER A 228 19.11 1.45 -7.28
N ALA A 229 19.61 0.37 -6.71
CA ALA A 229 20.11 0.31 -5.34
C ALA A 229 21.07 -0.87 -5.17
N ALA A 230 22.02 -0.75 -4.26
CA ALA A 230 23.04 -1.78 -4.02
C ALA A 230 22.43 -3.13 -3.56
N HIS A 231 21.28 -3.11 -2.92
CA HIS A 231 20.58 -4.30 -2.43
C HIS A 231 19.62 -4.91 -3.45
N LEU A 232 19.34 -4.25 -4.57
CA LEU A 232 18.55 -4.83 -5.65
C LEU A 232 19.44 -5.71 -6.53
N SER A 233 18.92 -6.85 -6.97
CA SER A 233 19.61 -7.76 -7.88
C SER A 233 19.76 -7.20 -9.30
N GLU A 234 18.87 -6.30 -9.68
CA GLU A 234 18.83 -5.61 -10.97
C GLU A 234 18.10 -4.28 -10.84
N ASP A 235 18.34 -3.39 -11.79
CA ASP A 235 17.60 -2.13 -11.89
C ASP A 235 16.11 -2.40 -12.16
N VAL A 236 15.24 -1.67 -11.47
CA VAL A 236 13.78 -1.82 -11.59
C VAL A 236 13.21 -0.63 -12.36
N MET A 237 12.40 -0.89 -13.36
CA MET A 237 11.60 0.17 -13.99
C MET A 237 10.34 0.39 -13.18
N LEU A 238 10.17 1.61 -12.69
CA LEU A 238 8.97 1.98 -11.92
C LEU A 238 7.74 1.89 -12.83
N PRO A 239 6.71 1.11 -12.44
CA PRO A 239 5.47 1.01 -13.22
C PRO A 239 4.62 2.29 -13.11
N ASP A 240 4.98 3.17 -12.21
CA ASP A 240 4.31 4.44 -11.94
C ASP A 240 4.98 5.59 -12.70
N ILE A 241 4.18 6.59 -13.05
CA ILE A 241 4.66 7.86 -13.60
C ILE A 241 4.90 8.78 -12.41
N VAL A 242 6.12 9.26 -12.27
CA VAL A 242 6.50 10.20 -11.23
C VAL A 242 7.27 11.38 -11.82
N GLU A 243 7.14 12.53 -11.21
CA GLU A 243 7.91 13.73 -11.49
C GLU A 243 8.93 13.91 -10.37
N LEU A 244 10.22 13.86 -10.68
CA LEU A 244 11.27 14.11 -9.68
C LEU A 244 11.27 15.59 -9.33
N THR A 245 11.06 15.91 -8.05
CA THR A 245 10.89 17.30 -7.56
C THR A 245 12.08 17.79 -6.76
N GLY A 246 12.97 16.89 -6.35
CA GLY A 246 14.15 17.20 -5.56
C GLY A 246 15.18 16.08 -5.57
N PRO A 247 16.23 16.20 -4.77
CA PRO A 247 17.33 15.20 -4.75
C PRO A 247 16.86 13.82 -4.26
N ASN A 248 15.84 13.77 -3.42
CA ASN A 248 15.25 12.55 -2.88
C ASN A 248 13.73 12.63 -2.77
N SER A 249 13.08 13.44 -3.61
CA SER A 249 11.62 13.58 -3.62
C SER A 249 11.04 13.47 -5.02
N PHE A 250 9.78 13.03 -5.07
CA PHE A 250 8.99 12.99 -6.29
C PHE A 250 7.52 13.22 -6.01
N ARG A 251 6.80 13.65 -7.05
CA ARG A 251 5.33 13.69 -7.09
C ARG A 251 4.82 12.51 -7.91
N TRP A 252 3.87 11.76 -7.37
CA TRP A 252 3.21 10.69 -8.09
C TRP A 252 2.16 11.25 -9.05
N MET A 253 2.24 10.83 -10.32
CA MET A 253 1.39 11.31 -11.41
C MET A 253 0.44 10.23 -11.95
N GLY A 254 0.48 9.02 -11.37
CA GLY A 254 -0.37 7.90 -11.77
C GLY A 254 0.42 6.69 -12.26
N ARG A 255 -0.25 5.71 -12.87
CA ARG A 255 0.37 4.50 -13.43
C ARG A 255 0.46 4.57 -14.95
N GLN A 256 1.50 3.99 -15.52
CA GLN A 256 1.66 3.90 -16.98
C GLN A 256 0.49 3.15 -17.64
N GLN A 257 -0.02 2.11 -16.98
CA GLN A 257 -1.17 1.33 -17.47
C GLN A 257 -2.50 2.09 -17.38
N ASP A 258 -2.57 3.11 -16.53
CA ASP A 258 -3.77 3.93 -16.29
C ASP A 258 -3.80 5.18 -17.19
N VAL A 259 -2.81 5.34 -18.07
CA VAL A 259 -2.77 6.46 -19.01
C VAL A 259 -3.83 6.25 -20.09
N VAL A 260 -4.72 7.20 -20.19
CA VAL A 260 -5.71 7.29 -21.27
C VAL A 260 -5.37 8.44 -22.20
N ASN A 261 -5.60 8.21 -23.50
CA ASN A 261 -5.44 9.26 -24.51
C ASN A 261 -6.82 9.57 -25.10
N ILE A 262 -7.41 10.69 -24.73
CA ILE A 262 -8.73 11.11 -25.20
C ILE A 262 -8.59 12.41 -25.97
N ALA A 263 -8.99 12.39 -27.23
CA ALA A 263 -8.91 13.56 -28.13
C ALA A 263 -7.50 14.19 -28.19
N GLY A 264 -6.44 13.36 -28.12
CA GLY A 264 -5.05 13.82 -28.16
C GLY A 264 -4.48 14.33 -26.83
N LYS A 265 -5.27 14.34 -25.77
CA LYS A 265 -4.81 14.67 -24.41
C LYS A 265 -4.56 13.41 -23.61
N ARG A 266 -3.41 13.40 -22.90
CA ARG A 266 -3.05 12.33 -21.97
C ARG A 266 -3.59 12.66 -20.58
N GLY A 267 -4.26 11.70 -19.94
CA GLY A 267 -4.72 11.77 -18.56
C GLY A 267 -4.42 10.46 -17.82
N SER A 268 -4.38 10.51 -16.49
CA SER A 268 -4.22 9.34 -15.64
C SER A 268 -5.56 8.93 -15.04
N LEU A 269 -6.01 7.71 -15.28
CA LEU A 269 -7.20 7.15 -14.62
C LEU A 269 -7.05 7.16 -13.10
N ALA A 270 -5.86 6.92 -12.59
CA ALA A 270 -5.59 6.95 -11.16
C ALA A 270 -5.80 8.37 -10.57
N GLU A 271 -5.32 9.41 -11.25
CA GLU A 271 -5.59 10.80 -10.85
C GLU A 271 -7.09 11.12 -10.91
N LEU A 272 -7.74 10.75 -12.00
CA LEU A 272 -9.18 10.97 -12.16
C LEU A 272 -10.00 10.26 -11.08
N ASN A 273 -9.62 9.06 -10.71
CA ASN A 273 -10.22 8.30 -9.62
C ASN A 273 -9.97 8.96 -8.26
N PHE A 274 -8.77 9.46 -8.03
CA PHE A 274 -8.45 10.22 -6.83
C PHE A 274 -9.35 11.47 -6.71
N ARG A 275 -9.51 12.25 -7.81
CA ARG A 275 -10.39 13.43 -7.85
C ARG A 275 -11.86 13.09 -7.63
N LEU A 276 -12.32 11.94 -8.11
CA LEU A 276 -13.67 11.45 -7.85
C LEU A 276 -13.89 11.13 -6.36
N GLN A 277 -12.94 10.47 -5.74
CA GLN A 277 -13.01 10.09 -4.33
C GLN A 277 -12.87 11.28 -3.36
N GLU A 278 -12.27 12.39 -3.80
CA GLU A 278 -12.22 13.64 -3.03
C GLU A 278 -13.54 14.43 -3.01
N ILE A 279 -14.59 13.97 -3.67
CA ILE A 279 -15.90 14.65 -3.68
C ILE A 279 -16.63 14.28 -2.39
N PRO A 280 -16.99 15.25 -1.52
CA PRO A 280 -17.76 14.98 -0.32
C PRO A 280 -19.07 14.26 -0.64
N GLY A 281 -19.37 13.15 0.03
CA GLY A 281 -20.54 12.32 -0.22
C GLY A 281 -20.33 11.18 -1.22
N VAL A 282 -19.19 11.12 -1.91
CA VAL A 282 -18.77 9.93 -2.65
C VAL A 282 -18.13 8.94 -1.67
N VAL A 283 -18.77 7.82 -1.42
CA VAL A 283 -18.31 6.75 -0.54
C VAL A 283 -17.29 5.87 -1.25
N ASP A 284 -17.54 5.55 -2.53
CA ASP A 284 -16.64 4.78 -3.38
C ASP A 284 -16.91 5.14 -4.85
N GLY A 285 -15.91 4.97 -5.71
CA GLY A 285 -16.08 5.31 -7.11
C GLY A 285 -14.93 4.85 -7.99
N VAL A 286 -15.23 4.62 -9.27
CA VAL A 286 -14.24 4.29 -10.29
C VAL A 286 -14.57 4.92 -11.63
N ILE A 287 -13.61 5.67 -12.17
CA ILE A 287 -13.58 6.14 -13.56
C ILE A 287 -12.73 5.17 -14.36
N PHE A 288 -13.23 4.71 -15.50
CA PHE A 288 -12.55 3.72 -16.34
C PHE A 288 -12.86 3.93 -17.83
N ALA A 289 -12.06 3.30 -18.68
CA ALA A 289 -12.31 3.21 -20.11
C ALA A 289 -13.18 1.97 -20.39
N PRO A 290 -14.40 2.11 -20.94
CA PRO A 290 -15.22 0.97 -21.32
C PRO A 290 -14.54 0.09 -22.39
N THR A 291 -14.73 -1.24 -22.31
CA THR A 291 -14.24 -2.17 -23.35
C THR A 291 -15.05 -2.06 -24.64
N GLY A 292 -14.37 -2.19 -25.79
CA GLY A 292 -15.02 -2.25 -27.10
C GLY A 292 -15.04 -0.94 -27.89
N GLU A 293 -14.72 0.18 -27.30
CA GLU A 293 -14.76 1.50 -27.95
C GLU A 293 -13.36 2.09 -28.22
N GLN A 294 -12.37 1.26 -28.61
CA GLN A 294 -10.99 1.72 -28.90
C GLN A 294 -10.86 2.56 -30.18
N HIS A 295 -11.97 2.92 -30.84
CA HIS A 295 -11.94 3.69 -32.07
C HIS A 295 -12.57 5.07 -31.87
N ARG A 296 -11.81 6.11 -32.23
CA ARG A 296 -12.15 7.54 -32.35
C ARG A 296 -13.39 8.02 -31.56
N GLY A 297 -13.16 8.53 -30.35
CA GLY A 297 -14.18 9.27 -29.60
C GLY A 297 -14.74 8.55 -28.38
N TYR A 298 -14.08 7.49 -27.87
CA TYR A 298 -14.53 6.89 -26.61
C TYR A 298 -14.43 7.90 -25.45
N ARG A 299 -15.39 7.82 -24.56
CA ARG A 299 -15.44 8.62 -23.34
C ARG A 299 -15.22 7.70 -22.14
N LEU A 300 -14.64 8.27 -21.10
CA LEU A 300 -14.60 7.58 -19.81
C LEU A 300 -16.00 7.40 -19.27
N ALA A 301 -16.24 6.32 -18.54
CA ALA A 301 -17.41 6.06 -17.76
C ALA A 301 -17.07 6.02 -16.27
N ALA A 302 -18.05 6.18 -15.40
CA ALA A 302 -17.88 6.02 -13.96
C ALA A 302 -18.98 5.17 -13.35
N LEU A 303 -18.61 4.34 -12.36
CA LEU A 303 -19.52 3.75 -11.38
C LEU A 303 -19.24 4.42 -10.03
N VAL A 304 -20.28 4.88 -9.34
CA VAL A 304 -20.14 5.67 -8.13
C VAL A 304 -21.11 5.19 -7.06
N VAL A 305 -20.60 4.99 -5.85
CA VAL A 305 -21.37 4.78 -4.63
C VAL A 305 -21.49 6.13 -3.92
N ALA A 306 -22.64 6.76 -4.08
CA ALA A 306 -22.93 8.08 -3.49
C ALA A 306 -24.43 8.13 -3.16
N PRO A 307 -24.85 7.65 -1.97
CA PRO A 307 -26.25 7.53 -1.62
C PRO A 307 -27.00 8.86 -1.67
N ASP A 308 -26.34 9.93 -1.21
CA ASP A 308 -26.95 11.24 -0.98
C ASP A 308 -26.66 12.27 -2.08
N LEU A 309 -25.95 11.89 -3.16
CA LEU A 309 -25.63 12.79 -4.26
C LEU A 309 -26.33 12.36 -5.56
N ASP A 310 -26.79 13.34 -6.32
CA ASP A 310 -27.21 13.11 -7.69
C ASP A 310 -26.03 13.10 -8.67
N VAL A 311 -26.22 12.49 -9.84
CA VAL A 311 -25.19 12.42 -10.90
C VAL A 311 -24.77 13.84 -11.35
N SER A 312 -25.69 14.80 -11.33
CA SER A 312 -25.41 16.21 -11.63
C SER A 312 -24.41 16.83 -10.65
N ASP A 313 -24.61 16.56 -9.35
CA ASP A 313 -23.72 17.10 -8.30
C ASP A 313 -22.31 16.57 -8.43
N ILE A 314 -22.17 15.26 -8.69
CA ILE A 314 -20.89 14.60 -8.93
C ILE A 314 -20.20 15.18 -10.18
N LEU A 315 -20.97 15.35 -11.26
CA LEU A 315 -20.42 15.90 -12.50
C LEU A 315 -19.98 17.36 -12.33
N ASP A 316 -20.76 18.17 -11.61
CA ASP A 316 -20.43 19.56 -11.36
C ASP A 316 -19.19 19.69 -10.47
N ALA A 317 -19.06 18.87 -9.44
CA ALA A 317 -17.85 18.82 -8.62
C ALA A 317 -16.60 18.40 -9.43
N LEU A 318 -16.75 17.41 -10.33
CA LEU A 318 -15.63 17.00 -11.20
C LEU A 318 -15.22 18.08 -12.21
N LYS A 319 -16.15 18.88 -12.74
CA LYS A 319 -15.83 19.95 -13.70
C LYS A 319 -14.82 20.97 -13.18
N HIS A 320 -14.75 21.15 -11.87
CA HIS A 320 -13.79 22.06 -11.23
C HIS A 320 -12.44 21.41 -10.91
N LYS A 321 -12.35 20.08 -11.02
CA LYS A 321 -11.17 19.30 -10.62
C LYS A 321 -10.44 18.63 -11.79
N VAL A 322 -11.13 18.40 -12.91
CA VAL A 322 -10.57 17.70 -14.08
C VAL A 322 -10.88 18.42 -15.39
N GLU A 323 -10.03 18.23 -16.39
CA GLU A 323 -10.27 18.82 -17.69
C GLU A 323 -11.55 18.24 -18.35
N PRO A 324 -12.29 19.06 -19.11
CA PRO A 324 -13.58 18.64 -19.69
C PRO A 324 -13.53 17.38 -20.55
N VAL A 325 -12.40 17.09 -21.19
CA VAL A 325 -12.21 15.91 -22.04
C VAL A 325 -12.21 14.60 -21.26
N PHE A 326 -11.82 14.64 -19.97
CA PHE A 326 -11.77 13.48 -19.09
C PHE A 326 -13.02 13.30 -18.23
N LEU A 327 -14.00 14.18 -18.32
CA LEU A 327 -15.25 14.02 -17.59
C LEU A 327 -15.96 12.74 -18.00
N PRO A 328 -16.25 11.82 -17.04
CA PRO A 328 -16.88 10.56 -17.36
C PRO A 328 -18.35 10.76 -17.83
N ARG A 329 -18.71 10.00 -18.85
CA ARG A 329 -20.09 9.96 -19.39
C ARG A 329 -20.34 8.59 -20.02
N PRO A 330 -21.21 7.76 -19.45
CA PRO A 330 -22.11 8.07 -18.32
C PRO A 330 -21.42 7.94 -16.94
N ILE A 331 -22.06 8.56 -15.95
CA ILE A 331 -21.86 8.26 -14.53
C ILE A 331 -23.07 7.44 -14.09
N LEU A 332 -22.85 6.24 -13.54
CA LEU A 332 -23.92 5.38 -13.03
C LEU A 332 -23.74 5.20 -11.52
N ARG A 333 -24.80 5.43 -10.76
CA ARG A 333 -24.83 5.17 -9.31
C ARG A 333 -25.08 3.68 -9.07
N VAL A 334 -24.30 3.12 -8.16
CA VAL A 334 -24.40 1.70 -7.78
C VAL A 334 -24.40 1.58 -6.25
N PRO A 335 -25.00 0.53 -5.68
CA PRO A 335 -25.00 0.34 -4.23
C PRO A 335 -23.61 -0.04 -3.70
N ASN A 336 -22.79 -0.75 -4.47
CA ASN A 336 -21.42 -1.14 -4.12
C ASN A 336 -20.60 -1.39 -5.39
N LEU A 337 -19.27 -1.37 -5.26
CA LEU A 337 -18.34 -1.75 -6.31
C LEU A 337 -17.83 -3.19 -6.12
N PRO A 338 -17.46 -3.91 -7.21
CA PRO A 338 -17.01 -5.30 -7.15
C PRO A 338 -15.55 -5.38 -6.68
N ARG A 339 -15.32 -5.19 -5.36
CA ARG A 339 -13.99 -5.30 -4.74
C ARG A 339 -13.68 -6.73 -4.33
N GLN A 340 -12.42 -7.13 -4.47
CA GLN A 340 -11.89 -8.39 -3.96
C GLN A 340 -11.70 -8.29 -2.44
N GLY A 341 -11.51 -9.42 -1.76
CA GLY A 341 -11.27 -9.46 -0.31
C GLY A 341 -10.03 -8.66 0.16
N THR A 342 -9.09 -8.35 -0.74
CA THR A 342 -7.95 -7.46 -0.51
C THR A 342 -8.29 -5.97 -0.71
N GLY A 343 -9.55 -5.61 -0.97
CA GLY A 343 -9.97 -4.26 -1.28
C GLY A 343 -9.66 -3.79 -2.72
N LYS A 344 -8.90 -4.57 -3.50
CA LYS A 344 -8.58 -4.23 -4.89
C LYS A 344 -9.81 -4.31 -5.79
N LEU A 345 -9.93 -3.34 -6.69
CA LEU A 345 -10.98 -3.29 -7.69
C LEU A 345 -10.55 -4.08 -8.94
N ALA A 346 -11.30 -5.12 -9.29
CA ALA A 346 -11.05 -5.89 -10.51
C ALA A 346 -11.68 -5.17 -11.71
N ILE A 347 -10.89 -4.54 -12.54
CA ILE A 347 -11.36 -3.77 -13.72
C ILE A 347 -12.29 -4.57 -14.61
N LYS A 348 -12.04 -5.86 -14.80
CA LYS A 348 -12.93 -6.74 -15.58
C LYS A 348 -14.32 -6.83 -14.97
N ALA A 349 -14.42 -6.97 -13.64
CA ALA A 349 -15.72 -7.02 -12.95
C ALA A 349 -16.47 -5.66 -13.01
N VAL A 350 -15.72 -4.55 -12.96
CA VAL A 350 -16.28 -3.20 -13.17
C VAL A 350 -16.90 -3.07 -14.57
N GLN A 351 -16.17 -3.49 -15.61
CA GLN A 351 -16.64 -3.45 -16.99
C GLN A 351 -17.87 -4.35 -17.24
N GLU A 352 -17.87 -5.55 -16.64
CA GLU A 352 -19.03 -6.45 -16.69
C GLU A 352 -20.25 -5.87 -15.98
N MET A 353 -20.06 -5.26 -14.81
CA MET A 353 -21.13 -4.58 -14.09
C MET A 353 -21.68 -3.41 -14.88
N PHE A 354 -20.83 -2.59 -15.46
CA PHE A 354 -21.21 -1.45 -16.29
C PHE A 354 -22.01 -1.89 -17.53
N ALA A 355 -21.56 -2.93 -18.22
CA ALA A 355 -22.26 -3.45 -19.40
C ALA A 355 -23.69 -3.90 -19.06
N LYS A 356 -23.86 -4.65 -17.96
CA LYS A 356 -25.18 -5.10 -17.49
C LYS A 356 -26.12 -3.95 -17.16
N LEU A 357 -25.58 -2.88 -16.52
CA LEU A 357 -26.39 -1.71 -16.15
C LEU A 357 -26.80 -0.89 -17.37
N ARG A 358 -25.90 -0.74 -18.35
CA ARG A 358 -26.19 -0.02 -19.59
C ARG A 358 -27.23 -0.72 -20.44
N ASP A 359 -27.19 -2.05 -20.52
CA ASP A 359 -28.14 -2.85 -21.30
C ASP A 359 -29.55 -2.91 -20.64
N ALA A 360 -29.64 -2.52 -19.36
CA ALA A 360 -30.91 -2.46 -18.60
C ALA A 360 -31.56 -1.06 -18.59
N THR A 361 -30.87 -0.04 -19.11
CA THR A 361 -31.33 1.37 -19.20
C THR A 361 -31.70 1.74 -20.64
#